data_d3d087bdf66d68b620262bd86933b283
#
_entry.id   d3d087bdf66d68b620262bd86933b283
#
_cell.length_a   1.000
_cell.length_b   1.000
_cell.length_c   1.000
_cell.angle_alpha   90.00
_cell.angle_beta   90.00
_cell.angle_gamma   90.00
#
_symmetry.space_group_name_H-M   'P 1'
#
loop_
_entity.id
_entity.type
_entity.pdbx_description
1 polymer ?
#
loop_
_entity_poly.entity_id
_entity_poly.type
_entity_poly.pdbx_seq_one_letter_code
_entity_poly.pdbx_strand_id
1 'polypeptide(L)'
;MFFFAGTAYGVPGAFTAVLMPYLVRRAHVDLDHIGWYVTLLFVPTWFQFVYAPVVDFWIRRKHWLVLLALIGGACLFVSCQMTLPDQVVPFLAFAFLAQTFSGLIGSCNGGLMAAGLSDEQRGKAGGWYNAGNLAGGGISATIATLMTSDGYAPWQFGGVLAAMMVGPALAMLFVHEPARKMEGTLVEAIGRLIIQVREFLWTKAGITGILLCLSPVGTAALANYFSGVAQDYVTHDLAGELAKLPADAAAKLVDDHVSHMIGIVSGLLGQGLTAVGAIAGGFICDRTNRRAMYLLSGVLTAAVGLGMAFSPTSESTFIYGGLMYALVTGFCYAAFTATVLETIGKDEKSASTKYTLFTAAGNVAIAYTGFVDSRFDKSYGVAGVVGCDAALNIAAVVVLGLVFWKLGSFGKSRHVPEPELPVAKVVE
;
A
#
# COMPACT_ATOMS: atom_id res chain seq x y z
N MET A 1 -10.68 11.66 9.02
CA MET A 1 -10.04 12.42 7.92
C MET A 1 -9.02 11.56 7.18
N PHE A 2 -8.01 10.96 7.83
CA PHE A 2 -6.97 10.16 7.14
C PHE A 2 -7.50 8.91 6.42
N PHE A 3 -8.61 8.32 6.85
CA PHE A 3 -9.30 7.29 6.07
C PHE A 3 -9.69 7.80 4.66
N PHE A 4 -10.29 8.96 4.58
CA PHE A 4 -10.69 9.56 3.31
C PHE A 4 -9.48 9.93 2.43
N ALA A 5 -8.42 10.44 3.04
CA ALA A 5 -7.18 10.70 2.33
C ALA A 5 -6.53 9.42 1.81
N GLY A 6 -6.59 8.33 2.58
CA GLY A 6 -6.18 6.99 2.15
C GLY A 6 -7.00 6.48 0.98
N THR A 7 -8.32 6.64 1.02
CA THR A 7 -9.22 6.26 -0.09
C THR A 7 -8.81 6.96 -1.39
N ALA A 8 -8.62 8.28 -1.37
CA ALA A 8 -8.20 9.04 -2.54
C ALA A 8 -6.86 8.56 -3.12
N TYR A 9 -5.92 8.12 -2.25
CA TYR A 9 -4.66 7.54 -2.65
C TYR A 9 -4.81 6.14 -3.25
N GLY A 10 -5.71 5.31 -2.70
CA GLY A 10 -5.84 3.89 -3.05
C GLY A 10 -6.53 3.62 -4.38
N VAL A 11 -7.40 4.53 -4.86
CA VAL A 11 -8.22 4.33 -6.07
C VAL A 11 -7.38 4.01 -7.32
N PRO A 12 -6.33 4.79 -7.69
CA PRO A 12 -5.53 4.46 -8.86
C PRO A 12 -4.74 3.16 -8.74
N GLY A 13 -4.27 2.83 -7.53
CA GLY A 13 -3.60 1.55 -7.27
C GLY A 13 -4.53 0.37 -7.47
N ALA A 14 -5.75 0.44 -6.95
CA ALA A 14 -6.76 -0.59 -7.13
C ALA A 14 -7.26 -0.68 -8.58
N PHE A 15 -7.40 0.45 -9.28
CA PHE A 15 -7.63 0.45 -10.74
C PHE A 15 -6.55 -0.34 -11.46
N THR A 16 -5.28 -0.05 -11.18
CA THR A 16 -4.13 -0.71 -11.82
C THR A 16 -4.07 -2.21 -11.53
N ALA A 17 -4.37 -2.62 -10.29
CA ALA A 17 -4.25 -4.01 -9.87
C ALA A 17 -5.46 -4.88 -10.24
N VAL A 18 -6.65 -4.30 -10.38
CA VAL A 18 -7.90 -5.06 -10.53
C VAL A 18 -8.63 -4.72 -11.83
N LEU A 19 -9.06 -3.47 -12.00
CA LEU A 19 -9.93 -3.10 -13.11
C LEU A 19 -9.20 -3.05 -14.45
N MET A 20 -7.99 -2.49 -14.49
CA MET A 20 -7.22 -2.39 -15.74
C MET A 20 -6.91 -3.76 -16.35
N PRO A 21 -6.40 -4.76 -15.61
CA PRO A 21 -6.22 -6.11 -16.14
C PRO A 21 -7.52 -6.71 -16.67
N TYR A 22 -8.63 -6.51 -15.97
CA TYR A 22 -9.94 -6.99 -16.39
C TYR A 22 -10.39 -6.36 -17.71
N LEU A 23 -10.30 -5.02 -17.85
CA LEU A 23 -10.68 -4.31 -19.09
C LEU A 23 -9.83 -4.74 -20.28
N VAL A 24 -8.52 -4.81 -20.09
CA VAL A 24 -7.55 -5.16 -21.13
C VAL A 24 -7.72 -6.64 -21.56
N ARG A 25 -7.98 -7.54 -20.59
CA ARG A 25 -8.25 -8.95 -20.88
C ARG A 25 -9.55 -9.14 -21.64
N ARG A 26 -10.59 -8.41 -21.28
CA ARG A 26 -11.87 -8.40 -21.99
C ARG A 26 -11.73 -7.90 -23.44
N ALA A 27 -10.73 -7.08 -23.70
CA ALA A 27 -10.35 -6.62 -25.04
C ALA A 27 -9.44 -7.61 -25.81
N HIS A 28 -9.29 -8.86 -25.33
CA HIS A 28 -8.51 -9.94 -25.93
C HIS A 28 -7.00 -9.66 -26.02
N VAL A 29 -6.45 -8.83 -25.13
CA VAL A 29 -5.01 -8.62 -25.04
C VAL A 29 -4.35 -9.79 -24.28
N ASP A 30 -3.17 -10.21 -24.73
CA ASP A 30 -2.43 -11.32 -24.14
C ASP A 30 -1.95 -11.02 -22.70
N LEU A 31 -1.91 -12.08 -21.87
CA LEU A 31 -1.53 -11.98 -20.46
C LEU A 31 -0.12 -11.40 -20.26
N ASP A 32 0.81 -11.70 -21.13
CA ASP A 32 2.18 -11.16 -21.04
C ASP A 32 2.21 -9.63 -21.15
N HIS A 33 1.39 -9.05 -22.00
CA HIS A 33 1.24 -7.60 -22.12
C HIS A 33 0.57 -6.99 -20.87
N ILE A 34 -0.41 -7.69 -20.29
CA ILE A 34 -1.09 -7.23 -19.07
C ILE A 34 -0.09 -7.10 -17.91
N GLY A 35 0.78 -8.10 -17.72
CA GLY A 35 1.85 -8.04 -16.70
C GLY A 35 2.76 -6.83 -16.88
N TRP A 36 3.14 -6.53 -18.13
CA TRP A 36 3.92 -5.34 -18.47
C TRP A 36 3.16 -4.05 -18.15
N TYR A 37 1.88 -3.96 -18.47
CA TYR A 37 1.05 -2.77 -18.22
C TYR A 37 0.90 -2.51 -16.73
N VAL A 38 0.67 -3.55 -15.93
CA VAL A 38 0.64 -3.45 -14.46
C VAL A 38 1.97 -2.91 -13.95
N THR A 39 3.08 -3.49 -14.38
CA THR A 39 4.42 -3.06 -13.97
C THR A 39 4.68 -1.60 -14.33
N LEU A 40 4.37 -1.21 -15.58
CA LEU A 40 4.51 0.16 -16.05
C LEU A 40 3.74 1.16 -15.20
N LEU A 41 2.49 0.83 -14.84
CA LEU A 41 1.64 1.71 -14.05
C LEU A 41 2.11 1.84 -12.59
N PHE A 42 2.87 0.88 -12.07
CA PHE A 42 3.47 0.99 -10.73
C PHE A 42 4.82 1.71 -10.71
N VAL A 43 5.48 1.93 -11.86
CA VAL A 43 6.77 2.66 -11.94
C VAL A 43 6.74 4.01 -11.20
N PRO A 44 5.69 4.85 -11.30
CA PRO A 44 5.65 6.12 -10.56
C PRO A 44 5.83 5.95 -9.05
N THR A 45 5.33 4.86 -8.46
CA THR A 45 5.42 4.64 -7.01
C THR A 45 6.85 4.37 -6.53
N TRP A 46 7.71 3.84 -7.41
CA TRP A 46 9.12 3.58 -7.09
C TRP A 46 9.96 4.87 -7.07
N PHE A 47 9.59 5.84 -7.91
CA PHE A 47 10.30 7.10 -8.07
C PHE A 47 9.58 8.28 -7.40
N GLN A 48 8.51 8.02 -6.65
CA GLN A 48 7.69 9.09 -6.05
C GLN A 48 8.50 10.08 -5.20
N PHE A 49 9.60 9.66 -4.57
CA PHE A 49 10.47 10.53 -3.79
C PHE A 49 11.16 11.61 -4.63
N VAL A 50 11.33 11.40 -5.94
CA VAL A 50 11.95 12.37 -6.85
C VAL A 50 11.04 13.59 -7.06
N TYR A 51 9.75 13.37 -7.21
CA TYR A 51 8.77 14.43 -7.48
C TYR A 51 7.95 14.85 -6.24
N ALA A 52 8.05 14.11 -5.14
CA ALA A 52 7.41 14.46 -3.87
C ALA A 52 7.69 15.87 -3.35
N PRO A 53 8.91 16.45 -3.53
CA PRO A 53 9.18 17.81 -3.04
C PRO A 53 8.20 18.86 -3.55
N VAL A 54 7.60 18.66 -4.70
CA VAL A 54 6.65 19.62 -5.31
C VAL A 54 5.51 19.97 -4.36
N VAL A 55 5.01 19.00 -3.59
CA VAL A 55 3.88 19.23 -2.67
C VAL A 55 4.27 19.96 -1.38
N ASP A 56 5.56 20.14 -1.16
CA ASP A 56 6.07 20.92 -0.04
C ASP A 56 6.18 22.41 -0.38
N PHE A 57 5.88 22.81 -1.65
CA PHE A 57 5.97 24.20 -2.14
C PHE A 57 4.63 24.80 -2.53
N TRP A 58 4.60 26.12 -2.66
CA TRP A 58 3.55 27.02 -3.13
C TRP A 58 2.28 27.06 -2.29
N ILE A 59 1.59 25.95 -2.10
CA ILE A 59 0.33 25.87 -1.37
C ILE A 59 0.40 24.85 -0.23
N ARG A 60 -0.57 24.89 0.67
CA ARG A 60 -0.67 23.92 1.76
C ARG A 60 -0.89 22.52 1.22
N ARG A 61 -0.33 21.49 1.87
CA ARG A 61 -0.43 20.07 1.47
C ARG A 61 -1.88 19.62 1.29
N LYS A 62 -2.81 20.12 2.13
CA LYS A 62 -4.22 19.79 2.01
C LYS A 62 -4.85 20.32 0.70
N HIS A 63 -4.44 21.49 0.22
CA HIS A 63 -4.90 22.02 -1.06
C HIS A 63 -4.25 21.29 -2.24
N TRP A 64 -2.96 20.95 -2.12
CA TRP A 64 -2.29 20.06 -3.08
C TRP A 64 -3.03 18.74 -3.21
N LEU A 65 -3.39 18.09 -2.09
CA LEU A 65 -4.08 16.82 -2.08
C LEU A 65 -5.38 16.86 -2.87
N VAL A 66 -6.21 17.90 -2.65
CA VAL A 66 -7.48 18.07 -3.38
C VAL A 66 -7.24 18.34 -4.87
N LEU A 67 -6.29 19.21 -5.20
CA LEU A 67 -5.96 19.53 -6.59
C LEU A 67 -5.47 18.26 -7.34
N LEU A 68 -4.58 17.48 -6.72
CA LEU A 68 -4.05 16.26 -7.29
C LEU A 68 -5.13 15.17 -7.43
N ALA A 69 -6.07 15.11 -6.49
CA ALA A 69 -7.22 14.21 -6.59
C ALA A 69 -8.15 14.59 -7.75
N LEU A 70 -8.38 15.90 -7.97
CA LEU A 70 -9.16 16.40 -9.12
C LEU A 70 -8.49 16.03 -10.45
N ILE A 71 -7.19 16.32 -10.59
CA ILE A 71 -6.45 16.03 -11.83
C ILE A 71 -6.34 14.52 -12.05
N GLY A 72 -5.97 13.76 -11.00
CA GLY A 72 -5.85 12.31 -11.07
C GLY A 72 -7.18 11.61 -11.35
N GLY A 73 -8.27 12.07 -10.72
CA GLY A 73 -9.63 11.58 -11.00
C GLY A 73 -10.07 11.87 -12.45
N ALA A 74 -9.76 13.06 -12.97
CA ALA A 74 -10.00 13.38 -14.37
C ALA A 74 -9.18 12.47 -15.30
N CYS A 75 -7.91 12.19 -14.97
CA CYS A 75 -7.09 11.26 -15.76
C CYS A 75 -7.68 9.83 -15.75
N LEU A 76 -8.11 9.31 -14.59
CA LEU A 76 -8.79 8.01 -14.53
C LEU A 76 -10.08 8.00 -15.36
N PHE A 77 -10.89 9.05 -15.22
CA PHE A 77 -12.11 9.18 -16.01
C PHE A 77 -11.82 9.12 -17.50
N VAL A 78 -10.86 9.93 -17.99
CA VAL A 78 -10.46 9.95 -19.39
C VAL A 78 -9.88 8.62 -19.84
N SER A 79 -9.04 7.96 -19.03
CA SER A 79 -8.53 6.62 -19.31
C SER A 79 -9.67 5.65 -19.58
N CYS A 80 -10.72 5.63 -18.76
CA CYS A 80 -11.88 4.76 -18.96
C CYS A 80 -12.67 5.03 -20.25
N GLN A 81 -12.56 6.21 -20.87
CA GLN A 81 -13.24 6.50 -22.13
C GLN A 81 -12.53 5.92 -23.36
N MET A 82 -11.29 5.45 -23.22
CA MET A 82 -10.52 4.94 -24.34
C MET A 82 -11.05 3.58 -24.81
N THR A 83 -11.15 3.41 -26.13
CA THR A 83 -11.58 2.15 -26.74
C THR A 83 -10.40 1.17 -26.81
N LEU A 84 -10.55 0.02 -26.15
CA LEU A 84 -9.55 -1.03 -26.17
C LEU A 84 -9.88 -2.09 -27.23
N PRO A 85 -8.88 -2.68 -27.91
CA PRO A 85 -7.43 -2.49 -27.73
C PRO A 85 -6.82 -1.30 -28.50
N ASP A 86 -7.55 -0.64 -29.40
CA ASP A 86 -7.01 0.33 -30.35
C ASP A 86 -6.35 1.54 -29.67
N GLN A 87 -6.87 1.96 -28.52
CA GLN A 87 -6.39 3.12 -27.77
C GLN A 87 -5.65 2.71 -26.49
N VAL A 88 -4.95 1.58 -26.48
CA VAL A 88 -4.24 1.11 -25.29
C VAL A 88 -3.15 2.08 -24.82
N VAL A 89 -2.46 2.76 -25.74
CA VAL A 89 -1.39 3.71 -25.38
C VAL A 89 -1.94 4.92 -24.63
N PRO A 90 -2.93 5.68 -25.14
CA PRO A 90 -3.52 6.77 -24.38
C PRO A 90 -4.22 6.29 -23.09
N PHE A 91 -4.86 5.10 -23.10
CA PHE A 91 -5.41 4.48 -21.89
C PHE A 91 -4.36 4.36 -20.79
N LEU A 92 -3.21 3.73 -21.10
CA LEU A 92 -2.10 3.57 -20.17
C LEU A 92 -1.46 4.91 -19.78
N ALA A 93 -1.36 5.87 -20.69
CA ALA A 93 -0.78 7.18 -20.39
C ALA A 93 -1.60 7.95 -19.35
N PHE A 94 -2.93 7.99 -19.48
CA PHE A 94 -3.79 8.63 -18.50
C PHE A 94 -3.83 7.87 -17.17
N ALA A 95 -3.81 6.54 -17.20
CA ALA A 95 -3.70 5.73 -15.99
C ALA A 95 -2.36 5.95 -15.26
N PHE A 96 -1.24 6.05 -16.00
CA PHE A 96 0.08 6.37 -15.47
C PHE A 96 0.12 7.75 -14.80
N LEU A 97 -0.49 8.76 -15.42
CA LEU A 97 -0.62 10.09 -14.83
C LEU A 97 -1.45 10.04 -13.53
N ALA A 98 -2.57 9.33 -13.54
CA ALA A 98 -3.39 9.17 -12.33
C ALA A 98 -2.60 8.50 -11.20
N GLN A 99 -1.81 7.48 -11.50
CA GLN A 99 -0.93 6.81 -10.53
C GLN A 99 0.17 7.75 -10.01
N THR A 100 0.74 8.59 -10.87
CA THR A 100 1.71 9.61 -10.48
C THR A 100 1.11 10.62 -9.50
N PHE A 101 -0.09 11.12 -9.80
CA PHE A 101 -0.81 12.03 -8.90
C PHE A 101 -1.21 11.36 -7.59
N SER A 102 -1.58 10.08 -7.63
CA SER A 102 -1.78 9.29 -6.40
C SER A 102 -0.53 9.27 -5.53
N GLY A 103 0.65 9.03 -6.10
CA GLY A 103 1.92 9.09 -5.36
C GLY A 103 2.13 10.44 -4.65
N LEU A 104 1.80 11.54 -5.32
CA LEU A 104 1.85 12.89 -4.71
C LEU A 104 0.80 13.05 -3.59
N ILE A 105 -0.40 12.49 -3.73
CA ILE A 105 -1.42 12.46 -2.65
C ILE A 105 -0.86 11.71 -1.44
N GLY A 106 -0.20 10.57 -1.64
CA GLY A 106 0.49 9.83 -0.59
C GLY A 106 1.54 10.67 0.12
N SER A 107 2.32 11.45 -0.64
CA SER A 107 3.32 12.39 -0.10
C SER A 107 2.69 13.48 0.75
N CYS A 108 1.58 14.06 0.31
CA CYS A 108 0.80 15.04 1.09
C CYS A 108 0.34 14.43 2.41
N ASN A 109 -0.22 13.21 2.36
CA ASN A 109 -0.71 12.50 3.54
C ASN A 109 0.40 12.23 4.55
N GLY A 110 1.53 11.71 4.08
CA GLY A 110 2.71 11.48 4.92
C GLY A 110 3.19 12.76 5.60
N GLY A 111 3.27 13.84 4.84
CA GLY A 111 3.65 15.15 5.36
C GLY A 111 2.66 15.73 6.38
N LEU A 112 1.35 15.57 6.15
CA LEU A 112 0.31 16.00 7.09
C LEU A 112 0.34 15.16 8.38
N MET A 113 0.55 13.85 8.29
CA MET A 113 0.68 12.98 9.46
C MET A 113 1.95 13.27 10.26
N ALA A 114 3.07 13.52 9.58
CA ALA A 114 4.35 13.78 10.25
C ALA A 114 4.39 15.14 10.95
N ALA A 115 3.88 16.19 10.32
CA ALA A 115 3.96 17.57 10.81
C ALA A 115 2.76 18.00 11.66
N GLY A 116 1.56 17.46 11.38
CA GLY A 116 0.30 17.92 11.97
C GLY A 116 -0.19 17.12 13.19
N LEU A 117 0.47 16.02 13.57
CA LEU A 117 0.00 15.11 14.61
C LEU A 117 1.00 14.94 15.76
N SER A 118 0.47 14.79 16.97
CA SER A 118 1.27 14.37 18.11
C SER A 118 1.77 12.93 17.94
N ASP A 119 2.86 12.58 18.63
CA ASP A 119 3.45 11.23 18.56
C ASP A 119 2.44 10.14 18.94
N GLU A 120 1.52 10.45 19.87
CA GLU A 120 0.46 9.54 20.33
C GLU A 120 -0.64 9.27 19.28
N GLN A 121 -0.76 10.14 18.28
CA GLN A 121 -1.81 10.05 17.27
C GLN A 121 -1.32 9.48 15.93
N ARG A 122 0.00 9.36 15.74
CA ARG A 122 0.59 8.95 14.45
C ARG A 122 0.25 7.52 14.07
N GLY A 123 0.23 6.59 15.03
CA GLY A 123 -0.14 5.20 14.79
C GLY A 123 -1.60 5.08 14.35
N LYS A 124 -2.51 5.75 15.07
CA LYS A 124 -3.95 5.79 14.71
C LYS A 124 -4.17 6.39 13.33
N ALA A 125 -3.50 7.52 13.04
CA ALA A 125 -3.61 8.16 11.74
C ALA A 125 -3.10 7.27 10.60
N GLY A 126 -1.96 6.59 10.79
CA GLY A 126 -1.41 5.61 9.87
C GLY A 126 -2.36 4.42 9.65
N GLY A 127 -2.95 3.90 10.73
CA GLY A 127 -3.95 2.83 10.67
C GLY A 127 -5.17 3.24 9.83
N TRP A 128 -5.77 4.40 10.12
CA TRP A 128 -6.91 4.92 9.35
C TRP A 128 -6.55 5.24 7.90
N TYR A 129 -5.34 5.74 7.64
CA TYR A 129 -4.85 6.00 6.29
C TYR A 129 -4.73 4.69 5.48
N ASN A 130 -4.10 3.68 6.06
CA ASN A 130 -3.96 2.38 5.39
C ASN A 130 -5.31 1.67 5.21
N ALA A 131 -6.21 1.75 6.20
CA ALA A 131 -7.57 1.23 6.06
C ALA A 131 -8.32 1.92 4.90
N GLY A 132 -8.21 3.23 4.77
CA GLY A 132 -8.80 3.97 3.66
C GLY A 132 -8.19 3.60 2.32
N ASN A 133 -6.85 3.46 2.25
CA ASN A 133 -6.15 3.05 1.05
C ASN A 133 -6.65 1.68 0.54
N LEU A 134 -6.67 0.69 1.42
CA LEU A 134 -6.99 -0.69 1.05
C LEU A 134 -8.49 -0.88 0.85
N ALA A 135 -9.31 -0.53 1.85
CA ALA A 135 -10.76 -0.69 1.75
C ALA A 135 -11.38 0.24 0.69
N GLY A 136 -10.98 1.53 0.69
CA GLY A 136 -11.50 2.49 -0.27
C GLY A 136 -11.10 2.18 -1.70
N GLY A 137 -9.83 1.79 -1.91
CA GLY A 137 -9.34 1.31 -3.20
C GLY A 137 -10.08 0.04 -3.66
N GLY A 138 -10.15 -0.97 -2.79
CA GLY A 138 -10.83 -2.23 -3.08
C GLY A 138 -12.33 -2.04 -3.41
N ILE A 139 -13.04 -1.23 -2.64
CA ILE A 139 -14.46 -0.91 -2.90
C ILE A 139 -14.62 -0.24 -4.26
N SER A 140 -13.77 0.75 -4.58
CA SER A 140 -13.87 1.48 -5.85
C SER A 140 -13.62 0.57 -7.05
N ALA A 141 -12.61 -0.29 -6.99
CA ALA A 141 -12.32 -1.24 -8.06
C ALA A 141 -13.43 -2.29 -8.20
N THR A 142 -13.97 -2.82 -7.09
CA THR A 142 -15.07 -3.79 -7.10
C THR A 142 -16.33 -3.20 -7.75
N ILE A 143 -16.74 -1.99 -7.34
CA ILE A 143 -17.89 -1.32 -7.92
C ILE A 143 -17.69 -1.10 -9.42
N ALA A 144 -16.54 -0.57 -9.82
CA ALA A 144 -16.27 -0.31 -11.23
C ALA A 144 -16.22 -1.60 -12.07
N THR A 145 -15.68 -2.70 -11.53
CA THR A 145 -15.65 -4.01 -12.20
C THR A 145 -17.06 -4.57 -12.38
N LEU A 146 -17.90 -4.53 -11.32
CA LEU A 146 -19.30 -4.97 -11.42
C LEU A 146 -20.10 -4.13 -12.43
N MET A 147 -19.94 -2.81 -12.40
CA MET A 147 -20.58 -1.94 -13.39
C MET A 147 -20.15 -2.29 -14.82
N THR A 148 -18.86 -2.61 -15.01
CA THR A 148 -18.34 -3.01 -16.32
C THR A 148 -18.92 -4.36 -16.77
N SER A 149 -19.04 -5.34 -15.85
CA SER A 149 -19.65 -6.66 -16.15
C SER A 149 -21.13 -6.55 -16.50
N ASP A 150 -21.86 -5.65 -15.84
CA ASP A 150 -23.28 -5.38 -16.08
C ASP A 150 -23.54 -4.52 -17.32
N GLY A 151 -22.49 -4.14 -18.07
CA GLY A 151 -22.62 -3.41 -19.32
C GLY A 151 -22.83 -1.91 -19.19
N TYR A 152 -22.53 -1.33 -18.02
CA TYR A 152 -22.56 0.12 -17.86
C TYR A 152 -21.55 0.82 -18.79
N ALA A 153 -21.91 2.01 -19.25
CA ALA A 153 -21.06 2.79 -20.15
C ALA A 153 -19.77 3.25 -19.46
N PRO A 154 -18.67 3.42 -20.22
CA PRO A 154 -17.35 3.83 -19.68
C PRO A 154 -17.39 5.10 -18.82
N TRP A 155 -18.21 6.09 -19.18
CA TRP A 155 -18.35 7.33 -18.41
C TRP A 155 -18.98 7.11 -17.01
N GLN A 156 -19.78 6.07 -16.83
CA GLN A 156 -20.44 5.77 -15.57
C GLN A 156 -19.45 5.16 -14.57
N PHE A 157 -18.77 4.08 -14.91
CA PHE A 157 -17.79 3.48 -14.00
C PHE A 157 -16.52 4.34 -13.86
N GLY A 158 -16.08 5.02 -14.92
CA GLY A 158 -15.00 6.03 -14.84
C GLY A 158 -15.39 7.22 -13.94
N GLY A 159 -16.65 7.65 -14.00
CA GLY A 159 -17.21 8.68 -13.12
C GLY A 159 -17.24 8.26 -11.64
N VAL A 160 -17.56 7.00 -11.36
CA VAL A 160 -17.51 6.44 -9.99
C VAL A 160 -16.07 6.45 -9.46
N LEU A 161 -15.09 6.00 -10.25
CA LEU A 161 -13.68 6.04 -9.85
C LEU A 161 -13.19 7.46 -9.57
N ALA A 162 -13.52 8.40 -10.44
CA ALA A 162 -13.19 9.82 -10.23
C ALA A 162 -13.87 10.37 -8.97
N ALA A 163 -15.14 10.07 -8.75
CA ALA A 163 -15.87 10.50 -7.54
C ALA A 163 -15.29 9.89 -6.26
N MET A 164 -14.89 8.61 -6.28
CA MET A 164 -14.25 7.92 -5.16
C MET A 164 -12.84 8.46 -4.87
N MET A 165 -12.17 9.06 -5.83
CA MET A 165 -10.89 9.73 -5.63
C MET A 165 -11.09 11.17 -5.11
N VAL A 166 -12.00 11.94 -5.70
CA VAL A 166 -12.22 13.37 -5.42
C VAL A 166 -13.03 13.58 -4.16
N GLY A 167 -14.16 12.89 -4.02
CA GLY A 167 -15.09 13.07 -2.90
C GLY A 167 -14.42 12.95 -1.53
N PRO A 168 -13.72 11.85 -1.25
CA PRO A 168 -12.98 11.69 0.00
C PRO A 168 -11.86 12.72 0.19
N ALA A 169 -11.16 13.12 -0.89
CA ALA A 169 -10.11 14.13 -0.83
C ALA A 169 -10.63 15.50 -0.32
N LEU A 170 -11.86 15.87 -0.64
CA LEU A 170 -12.48 17.13 -0.17
C LEU A 170 -12.56 17.18 1.37
N ALA A 171 -12.69 16.05 2.05
CA ALA A 171 -12.69 16.01 3.52
C ALA A 171 -11.39 16.56 4.12
N MET A 172 -10.28 16.54 3.37
CA MET A 172 -8.99 17.05 3.84
C MET A 172 -8.94 18.58 3.95
N LEU A 173 -9.85 19.30 3.34
CA LEU A 173 -9.96 20.75 3.51
C LEU A 173 -10.24 21.15 4.97
N PHE A 174 -10.88 20.28 5.73
CA PHE A 174 -11.20 20.47 7.14
C PHE A 174 -10.05 20.11 8.10
N VAL A 175 -8.93 19.55 7.58
CA VAL A 175 -7.76 19.26 8.42
C VAL A 175 -7.03 20.55 8.75
N HIS A 176 -6.67 20.70 10.03
CA HIS A 176 -5.80 21.79 10.45
C HIS A 176 -4.37 21.51 9.98
N GLU A 177 -3.81 22.40 9.18
CA GLU A 177 -2.41 22.36 8.76
C GLU A 177 -1.73 23.65 9.22
N PRO A 178 -0.65 23.57 10.01
CA PRO A 178 0.12 24.75 10.43
C PRO A 178 0.60 25.56 9.22
N ALA A 179 0.66 26.88 9.39
CA ALA A 179 1.19 27.76 8.35
C ALA A 179 2.68 27.50 8.16
N ARG A 180 3.11 27.20 6.94
CA ARG A 180 4.51 27.05 6.59
C ARG A 180 5.06 28.37 6.04
N LYS A 181 6.21 28.79 6.55
CA LYS A 181 7.00 29.86 5.91
C LYS A 181 7.89 29.21 4.86
N MET A 182 7.68 29.57 3.61
CA MET A 182 8.52 29.14 2.52
C MET A 182 9.62 30.19 2.30
N GLU A 183 10.86 29.74 2.32
CA GLU A 183 12.02 30.60 2.09
C GLU A 183 12.78 30.10 0.85
N GLY A 184 12.98 30.98 -0.10
CA GLY A 184 13.78 30.73 -1.30
C GLY A 184 13.01 30.16 -2.50
N THR A 185 13.75 29.83 -3.55
CA THR A 185 13.23 29.26 -4.80
C THR A 185 13.07 27.73 -4.71
N LEU A 186 12.26 27.16 -5.60
CA LEU A 186 12.11 25.68 -5.70
C LEU A 186 13.45 24.98 -5.92
N VAL A 187 14.31 25.55 -6.77
CA VAL A 187 15.63 24.97 -7.08
C VAL A 187 16.54 24.94 -5.85
N GLU A 188 16.59 26.04 -5.11
CA GLU A 188 17.35 26.10 -3.85
C GLU A 188 16.78 25.16 -2.79
N ALA A 189 15.46 25.01 -2.76
CA ALA A 189 14.83 24.13 -1.81
C ALA A 189 15.07 22.66 -2.17
N ILE A 190 15.01 22.29 -3.45
CA ILE A 190 15.40 20.94 -3.91
C ILE A 190 16.88 20.66 -3.58
N GLY A 191 17.77 21.63 -3.84
CA GLY A 191 19.17 21.50 -3.51
C GLY A 191 19.41 21.29 -2.00
N ARG A 192 18.78 22.12 -1.16
CA ARG A 192 18.82 21.97 0.31
C ARG A 192 18.22 20.63 0.75
N LEU A 193 17.14 20.22 0.13
CA LEU A 193 16.47 18.95 0.45
C LEU A 193 17.36 17.75 0.13
N ILE A 194 18.02 17.73 -1.01
CA ILE A 194 18.96 16.65 -1.38
C ILE A 194 20.07 16.54 -0.35
N ILE A 195 20.63 17.68 0.10
CA ILE A 195 21.65 17.71 1.13
C ILE A 195 21.09 17.18 2.46
N GLN A 196 19.92 17.68 2.90
CA GLN A 196 19.28 17.24 4.14
C GLN A 196 18.92 15.76 4.13
N VAL A 197 18.37 15.24 3.01
CA VAL A 197 18.09 13.82 2.85
C VAL A 197 19.37 13.02 2.90
N ARG A 198 20.41 13.43 2.20
CA ARG A 198 21.72 12.77 2.24
C ARG A 198 22.30 12.73 3.65
N GLU A 199 22.31 13.86 4.37
CA GLU A 199 22.76 13.93 5.75
C GLU A 199 21.92 13.05 6.68
N PHE A 200 20.60 13.07 6.52
CA PHE A 200 19.68 12.24 7.29
C PHE A 200 19.93 10.74 7.05
N LEU A 201 20.14 10.32 5.80
CA LEU A 201 20.36 8.91 5.44
C LEU A 201 21.62 8.32 6.10
N TRP A 202 22.64 9.16 6.38
CA TRP A 202 23.87 8.75 7.07
C TRP A 202 23.75 8.81 8.60
N THR A 203 22.62 9.25 9.13
CA THR A 203 22.36 9.17 10.58
C THR A 203 21.95 7.75 10.99
N LYS A 204 22.12 7.43 12.28
CA LYS A 204 21.61 6.15 12.83
C LYS A 204 20.13 5.96 12.56
N ALA A 205 19.33 7.02 12.65
CA ALA A 205 17.89 7.00 12.36
C ALA A 205 17.62 6.74 10.87
N GLY A 206 18.34 7.40 9.98
CA GLY A 206 18.20 7.22 8.54
C GLY A 206 18.58 5.82 8.08
N ILE A 207 19.76 5.31 8.53
CA ILE A 207 20.18 3.93 8.22
C ILE A 207 19.16 2.91 8.75
N THR A 208 18.68 3.10 9.98
CA THR A 208 17.64 2.24 10.54
C THR A 208 16.35 2.29 9.73
N GLY A 209 15.95 3.48 9.30
CA GLY A 209 14.78 3.67 8.45
C GLY A 209 14.90 2.99 7.09
N ILE A 210 16.07 3.09 6.44
CA ILE A 210 16.33 2.40 5.17
C ILE A 210 16.25 0.88 5.36
N LEU A 211 16.91 0.35 6.37
CA LEU A 211 16.88 -1.09 6.66
C LEU A 211 15.46 -1.58 6.95
N LEU A 212 14.67 -0.78 7.66
CA LEU A 212 13.25 -1.05 7.91
C LEU A 212 12.45 -1.12 6.60
N CYS A 213 12.63 -0.14 5.71
CA CYS A 213 11.88 -0.05 4.46
C CYS A 213 12.33 -1.06 3.40
N LEU A 214 13.59 -1.48 3.43
CA LEU A 214 14.10 -2.54 2.56
C LEU A 214 13.90 -3.94 3.14
N SER A 215 13.26 -4.05 4.31
CA SER A 215 12.95 -5.32 4.94
C SER A 215 11.80 -6.03 4.23
N PRO A 216 11.82 -7.36 4.08
CA PRO A 216 10.69 -8.15 3.63
C PRO A 216 9.46 -8.07 4.56
N VAL A 217 9.67 -7.70 5.83
CA VAL A 217 8.57 -7.61 6.81
C VAL A 217 7.50 -6.64 6.32
N GLY A 218 6.30 -7.16 6.12
CA GLY A 218 5.15 -6.34 5.76
C GLY A 218 5.06 -5.89 4.32
N THR A 219 5.83 -6.50 3.44
CA THR A 219 5.70 -6.23 2.00
C THR A 219 4.36 -6.71 1.46
N ALA A 220 3.71 -7.70 2.10
CA ALA A 220 2.55 -8.41 1.58
C ALA A 220 2.79 -8.96 0.16
N ALA A 221 4.05 -9.29 -0.16
CA ALA A 221 4.43 -9.74 -1.49
C ALA A 221 3.63 -10.97 -1.92
N LEU A 222 3.42 -11.90 -1.00
CA LEU A 222 2.63 -13.11 -1.22
C LEU A 222 1.20 -12.79 -1.71
N ALA A 223 0.57 -11.73 -1.23
CA ALA A 223 -0.78 -11.36 -1.66
C ALA A 223 -0.87 -11.06 -3.16
N ASN A 224 0.22 -10.61 -3.78
CA ASN A 224 0.28 -10.38 -5.22
C ASN A 224 0.33 -11.68 -6.03
N TYR A 225 0.63 -12.79 -5.39
CA TYR A 225 0.70 -14.12 -6.01
C TYR A 225 -0.51 -14.99 -5.71
N PHE A 226 -1.42 -14.58 -4.82
CA PHE A 226 -2.62 -15.36 -4.50
C PHE A 226 -3.43 -15.73 -5.73
N SER A 227 -3.59 -14.83 -6.68
CA SER A 227 -4.29 -15.14 -7.94
C SER A 227 -3.54 -16.19 -8.80
N GLY A 228 -2.21 -16.19 -8.76
CA GLY A 228 -1.41 -17.16 -9.50
C GLY A 228 -1.46 -18.57 -8.89
N VAL A 229 -1.40 -18.66 -7.57
CA VAL A 229 -1.36 -19.96 -6.87
C VAL A 229 -2.77 -20.51 -6.57
N ALA A 230 -3.82 -19.72 -6.70
CA ALA A 230 -5.19 -20.18 -6.46
C ALA A 230 -5.57 -21.38 -7.32
N GLN A 231 -5.12 -21.40 -8.58
CA GLN A 231 -5.38 -22.50 -9.50
C GLN A 231 -4.77 -23.82 -8.99
N ASP A 232 -3.59 -23.78 -8.38
CA ASP A 232 -2.93 -24.97 -7.87
C ASP A 232 -3.69 -25.56 -6.67
N TYR A 233 -4.22 -24.70 -5.79
CA TYR A 233 -5.08 -25.14 -4.68
C TYR A 233 -6.34 -25.81 -5.17
N VAL A 234 -7.04 -25.24 -6.15
CA VAL A 234 -8.25 -25.80 -6.75
C VAL A 234 -7.94 -27.11 -7.47
N THR A 235 -6.91 -27.12 -8.31
CA THR A 235 -6.57 -28.30 -9.11
C THR A 235 -6.17 -29.48 -8.23
N HIS A 236 -5.49 -29.21 -7.12
CA HIS A 236 -5.12 -30.25 -6.16
C HIS A 236 -6.33 -30.76 -5.36
N ASP A 237 -7.18 -29.85 -4.89
CA ASP A 237 -8.35 -30.21 -4.07
C ASP A 237 -9.40 -30.98 -4.87
N LEU A 238 -9.64 -30.58 -6.12
CA LEU A 238 -10.62 -31.19 -7.01
C LEU A 238 -10.06 -32.27 -7.93
N ALA A 239 -8.79 -32.73 -7.73
CA ALA A 239 -8.13 -33.65 -8.64
C ALA A 239 -8.97 -34.92 -8.96
N GLY A 240 -9.67 -35.48 -7.96
CA GLY A 240 -10.53 -36.67 -8.12
C GLY A 240 -11.83 -36.42 -8.92
N GLU A 241 -12.33 -35.19 -8.92
CA GLU A 241 -13.50 -34.79 -9.70
C GLU A 241 -13.10 -34.42 -11.12
N LEU A 242 -12.02 -33.66 -11.27
CA LEU A 242 -11.49 -33.22 -12.56
C LEU A 242 -11.13 -34.39 -13.47
N ALA A 243 -10.60 -35.48 -12.91
CA ALA A 243 -10.26 -36.69 -13.65
C ALA A 243 -11.48 -37.40 -14.31
N LYS A 244 -12.71 -37.07 -13.87
CA LYS A 244 -13.96 -37.68 -14.38
C LYS A 244 -14.66 -36.81 -15.41
N LEU A 245 -14.23 -35.57 -15.58
CA LEU A 245 -14.89 -34.58 -16.44
C LEU A 245 -14.21 -34.47 -17.81
N PRO A 246 -14.95 -34.15 -18.88
CA PRO A 246 -14.37 -33.67 -20.12
C PRO A 246 -13.49 -32.42 -19.88
N ALA A 247 -12.45 -32.23 -20.70
CA ALA A 247 -11.48 -31.17 -20.52
C ALA A 247 -12.09 -29.77 -20.39
N ASP A 248 -13.08 -29.45 -21.23
CA ASP A 248 -13.77 -28.16 -21.21
C ASP A 248 -14.58 -27.95 -19.92
N ALA A 249 -15.25 -28.99 -19.43
CA ALA A 249 -16.00 -28.92 -18.18
C ALA A 249 -15.07 -28.82 -16.96
N ALA A 250 -13.95 -29.53 -16.98
CA ALA A 250 -12.93 -29.45 -15.95
C ALA A 250 -12.30 -28.05 -15.88
N ALA A 251 -11.93 -27.45 -17.04
CA ALA A 251 -11.39 -26.11 -17.10
C ALA A 251 -12.38 -25.06 -16.56
N LYS A 252 -13.65 -25.17 -16.92
CA LYS A 252 -14.70 -24.27 -16.43
C LYS A 252 -14.89 -24.39 -14.91
N LEU A 253 -14.90 -25.63 -14.38
CA LEU A 253 -15.04 -25.85 -12.94
C LEU A 253 -13.90 -25.22 -12.16
N VAL A 254 -12.66 -25.38 -12.64
CA VAL A 254 -11.47 -24.76 -12.05
C VAL A 254 -11.58 -23.24 -12.09
N ASP A 255 -11.97 -22.64 -13.21
CA ASP A 255 -12.11 -21.20 -13.37
C ASP A 255 -13.16 -20.60 -12.43
N ASP A 256 -14.32 -21.25 -12.30
CA ASP A 256 -15.40 -20.86 -11.38
C ASP A 256 -14.92 -20.86 -9.92
N HIS A 257 -14.21 -21.92 -9.47
CA HIS A 257 -13.69 -22.03 -8.11
C HIS A 257 -12.56 -21.04 -7.84
N VAL A 258 -11.61 -20.88 -8.77
CA VAL A 258 -10.51 -19.90 -8.68
C VAL A 258 -11.08 -18.48 -8.57
N SER A 259 -12.05 -18.13 -9.42
CA SER A 259 -12.67 -16.80 -9.40
C SER A 259 -13.37 -16.52 -8.08
N HIS A 260 -14.08 -17.52 -7.52
CA HIS A 260 -14.72 -17.42 -6.23
C HIS A 260 -13.73 -17.21 -5.08
N MET A 261 -12.65 -18.01 -5.03
CA MET A 261 -11.61 -17.90 -4.00
C MET A 261 -10.89 -16.55 -4.05
N ILE A 262 -10.51 -16.11 -5.25
CA ILE A 262 -9.86 -14.80 -5.44
C ILE A 262 -10.82 -13.68 -5.03
N GLY A 263 -12.10 -13.79 -5.39
CA GLY A 263 -13.15 -12.85 -4.99
C GLY A 263 -13.29 -12.71 -3.47
N ILE A 264 -13.12 -13.79 -2.72
CA ILE A 264 -13.14 -13.77 -1.25
C ILE A 264 -11.86 -13.16 -0.69
N VAL A 265 -10.69 -13.70 -1.07
CA VAL A 265 -9.41 -13.39 -0.42
C VAL A 265 -8.86 -12.03 -0.86
N SER A 266 -8.92 -11.73 -2.15
CA SER A 266 -8.40 -10.47 -2.71
C SER A 266 -9.48 -9.40 -2.90
N GLY A 267 -10.76 -9.78 -2.79
CA GLY A 267 -11.91 -8.90 -2.92
C GLY A 267 -12.31 -8.23 -1.59
N LEU A 268 -13.61 -7.94 -1.47
CA LEU A 268 -14.14 -7.10 -0.38
C LEU A 268 -13.84 -7.64 1.02
N LEU A 269 -13.91 -8.97 1.22
CA LEU A 269 -13.70 -9.57 2.54
C LEU A 269 -12.22 -9.48 2.95
N GLY A 270 -11.28 -9.86 2.07
CA GLY A 270 -9.85 -9.75 2.35
C GLY A 270 -9.40 -8.31 2.54
N GLN A 271 -9.84 -7.38 1.68
CA GLN A 271 -9.55 -5.95 1.82
C GLN A 271 -10.18 -5.37 3.10
N GLY A 272 -11.38 -5.82 3.46
CA GLY A 272 -12.04 -5.46 4.71
C GLY A 272 -11.25 -5.91 5.94
N LEU A 273 -10.76 -7.16 5.96
CA LEU A 273 -9.91 -7.68 7.05
C LEU A 273 -8.56 -6.95 7.11
N THR A 274 -7.95 -6.63 5.96
CA THR A 274 -6.74 -5.81 5.92
C THR A 274 -6.99 -4.44 6.55
N ALA A 275 -8.12 -3.81 6.26
CA ALA A 275 -8.50 -2.53 6.88
C ALA A 275 -8.72 -2.66 8.39
N VAL A 276 -9.38 -3.73 8.85
CA VAL A 276 -9.54 -4.03 10.28
C VAL A 276 -8.18 -4.21 10.95
N GLY A 277 -7.29 -5.00 10.35
CA GLY A 277 -5.91 -5.18 10.82
C GLY A 277 -5.14 -3.87 10.93
N ALA A 278 -5.27 -2.99 9.93
CA ALA A 278 -4.61 -1.69 9.93
C ALA A 278 -5.14 -0.76 11.04
N ILE A 279 -6.45 -0.71 11.25
CA ILE A 279 -7.05 0.07 12.34
C ILE A 279 -6.58 -0.46 13.69
N ALA A 280 -6.72 -1.76 13.94
CA ALA A 280 -6.30 -2.38 15.18
C ALA A 280 -4.80 -2.17 15.44
N GLY A 281 -3.97 -2.37 14.40
CA GLY A 281 -2.53 -2.14 14.46
C GLY A 281 -2.18 -0.71 14.82
N GLY A 282 -2.86 0.29 14.26
CA GLY A 282 -2.66 1.69 14.58
C GLY A 282 -2.92 1.99 16.06
N PHE A 283 -4.03 1.49 16.62
CA PHE A 283 -4.35 1.65 18.04
C PHE A 283 -3.36 0.94 18.96
N ILE A 284 -2.88 -0.25 18.58
CA ILE A 284 -1.91 -1.02 19.37
C ILE A 284 -0.55 -0.30 19.34
N CYS A 285 -0.10 0.16 18.20
CA CYS A 285 1.18 0.85 18.04
C CYS A 285 1.28 2.17 18.82
N ASP A 286 0.16 2.88 19.02
CA ASP A 286 0.15 4.10 19.82
C ASP A 286 0.28 3.83 21.35
N ARG A 287 -0.02 2.62 21.79
CA ARG A 287 0.04 2.22 23.22
C ARG A 287 1.27 1.41 23.57
N THR A 288 2.03 0.97 22.56
CA THR A 288 3.13 0.04 22.73
C THR A 288 4.40 0.53 22.01
N ASN A 289 5.47 -0.25 22.05
CA ASN A 289 6.67 0.05 21.28
C ASN A 289 6.43 -0.29 19.79
N ARG A 290 6.42 0.74 18.92
CA ARG A 290 6.12 0.63 17.50
C ARG A 290 7.04 -0.34 16.76
N ARG A 291 8.34 -0.31 17.09
CA ARG A 291 9.35 -1.20 16.48
C ARG A 291 9.13 -2.66 16.88
N ALA A 292 8.78 -2.89 18.16
CA ALA A 292 8.42 -4.23 18.62
C ALA A 292 7.15 -4.73 17.93
N MET A 293 6.14 -3.87 17.73
CA MET A 293 4.91 -4.24 17.00
C MET A 293 5.17 -4.52 15.53
N TYR A 294 6.07 -3.77 14.90
CA TYR A 294 6.49 -4.05 13.53
C TYR A 294 7.18 -5.43 13.42
N LEU A 295 8.10 -5.76 14.32
CA LEU A 295 8.72 -7.09 14.35
C LEU A 295 7.69 -8.20 14.65
N LEU A 296 6.77 -7.97 15.58
CA LEU A 296 5.69 -8.90 15.88
C LEU A 296 4.83 -9.18 14.65
N SER A 297 4.51 -8.15 13.86
CA SER A 297 3.74 -8.35 12.63
C SER A 297 4.47 -9.24 11.63
N GLY A 298 5.80 -9.12 11.51
CA GLY A 298 6.61 -10.03 10.68
C GLY A 298 6.57 -11.48 11.20
N VAL A 299 6.62 -11.69 12.51
CA VAL A 299 6.45 -13.03 13.11
C VAL A 299 5.07 -13.59 12.80
N LEU A 300 4.02 -12.78 12.92
CA LEU A 300 2.64 -13.21 12.62
C LEU A 300 2.47 -13.55 11.14
N THR A 301 3.03 -12.72 10.23
CA THR A 301 3.03 -13.01 8.79
C THR A 301 3.71 -14.34 8.50
N ALA A 302 4.89 -14.56 9.07
CA ALA A 302 5.62 -15.83 8.94
C ALA A 302 4.83 -17.01 9.49
N ALA A 303 4.17 -16.85 10.64
CA ALA A 303 3.35 -17.92 11.23
C ALA A 303 2.17 -18.32 10.33
N VAL A 304 1.50 -17.34 9.70
CA VAL A 304 0.43 -17.62 8.72
C VAL A 304 0.99 -18.31 7.49
N GLY A 305 2.11 -17.83 6.92
CA GLY A 305 2.76 -18.46 5.76
C GLY A 305 3.19 -19.90 6.05
N LEU A 306 3.81 -20.15 7.20
CA LEU A 306 4.16 -21.52 7.62
C LEU A 306 2.91 -22.39 7.84
N GLY A 307 1.86 -21.82 8.46
CA GLY A 307 0.58 -22.50 8.62
C GLY A 307 0.01 -22.95 7.27
N MET A 308 0.05 -22.09 6.25
CA MET A 308 -0.38 -22.45 4.89
C MET A 308 0.55 -23.50 4.26
N ALA A 309 1.88 -23.36 4.42
CA ALA A 309 2.87 -24.28 3.83
C ALA A 309 2.77 -25.70 4.37
N PHE A 310 2.43 -25.87 5.64
CA PHE A 310 2.27 -27.19 6.29
C PHE A 310 0.85 -27.73 6.32
N SER A 311 -0.13 -26.94 5.85
CA SER A 311 -1.52 -27.41 5.70
C SER A 311 -1.73 -28.11 4.36
N PRO A 312 -2.77 -28.96 4.24
CA PRO A 312 -3.13 -29.55 2.96
C PRO A 312 -3.38 -28.48 1.90
N THR A 313 -2.98 -28.75 0.66
CA THR A 313 -3.24 -27.86 -0.48
C THR A 313 -4.73 -27.99 -0.87
N SER A 314 -5.59 -27.19 -0.24
CA SER A 314 -7.04 -27.21 -0.42
C SER A 314 -7.59 -25.79 -0.51
N GLU A 315 -8.79 -25.65 -1.08
CA GLU A 315 -9.47 -24.34 -1.17
C GLU A 315 -9.67 -23.71 0.20
N SER A 316 -10.02 -24.51 1.21
CA SER A 316 -10.18 -24.02 2.59
C SER A 316 -8.88 -23.45 3.16
N THR A 317 -7.74 -24.09 2.92
CA THR A 317 -6.41 -23.58 3.33
C THR A 317 -6.13 -22.25 2.65
N PHE A 318 -6.41 -22.11 1.36
CA PHE A 318 -6.23 -20.86 0.64
C PHE A 318 -7.10 -19.74 1.20
N ILE A 319 -8.40 -20.01 1.38
CA ILE A 319 -9.36 -19.00 1.87
C ILE A 319 -9.00 -18.55 3.30
N TYR A 320 -8.89 -19.47 4.25
CA TYR A 320 -8.62 -19.11 5.65
C TYR A 320 -7.22 -18.55 5.83
N GLY A 321 -6.21 -19.15 5.19
CA GLY A 321 -4.85 -18.66 5.21
C GLY A 321 -4.73 -17.27 4.59
N GLY A 322 -5.33 -17.05 3.42
CA GLY A 322 -5.34 -15.77 2.73
C GLY A 322 -6.05 -14.67 3.53
N LEU A 323 -7.19 -14.96 4.16
CA LEU A 323 -7.89 -14.01 5.01
C LEU A 323 -7.09 -13.66 6.28
N MET A 324 -6.44 -14.64 6.91
CA MET A 324 -5.55 -14.39 8.03
C MET A 324 -4.32 -13.58 7.61
N TYR A 325 -3.75 -13.90 6.44
CA TYR A 325 -2.65 -13.13 5.86
C TYR A 325 -3.06 -11.68 5.62
N ALA A 326 -4.25 -11.45 5.07
CA ALA A 326 -4.80 -10.12 4.85
C ALA A 326 -4.92 -9.31 6.14
N LEU A 327 -5.46 -9.91 7.21
CA LEU A 327 -5.59 -9.28 8.54
C LEU A 327 -4.22 -8.86 9.09
N VAL A 328 -3.25 -9.76 9.06
CA VAL A 328 -1.89 -9.51 9.57
C VAL A 328 -1.17 -8.47 8.71
N THR A 329 -1.35 -8.50 7.39
CA THR A 329 -0.82 -7.50 6.47
C THR A 329 -1.31 -6.09 6.85
N GLY A 330 -2.59 -5.93 7.15
CA GLY A 330 -3.13 -4.65 7.61
C GLY A 330 -2.45 -4.15 8.89
N PHE A 331 -2.31 -5.03 9.89
CA PHE A 331 -1.57 -4.72 11.11
C PHE A 331 -0.13 -4.28 10.82
N CYS A 332 0.55 -4.98 9.92
CA CYS A 332 1.91 -4.68 9.53
C CYS A 332 2.04 -3.31 8.84
N TYR A 333 1.15 -2.96 7.94
CA TYR A 333 1.16 -1.66 7.28
C TYR A 333 0.99 -0.50 8.27
N ALA A 334 0.13 -0.66 9.27
CA ALA A 334 -0.03 0.34 10.32
C ALA A 334 1.23 0.46 11.19
N ALA A 335 1.82 -0.67 11.59
CA ALA A 335 3.05 -0.71 12.38
C ALA A 335 4.25 -0.12 11.61
N PHE A 336 4.37 -0.43 10.32
CA PHE A 336 5.36 0.17 9.42
C PHE A 336 5.21 1.69 9.35
N THR A 337 4.00 2.16 9.04
CA THR A 337 3.72 3.60 8.94
C THR A 337 4.03 4.32 10.26
N ALA A 338 3.61 3.77 11.39
CA ALA A 338 3.89 4.35 12.71
C ALA A 338 5.40 4.43 13.00
N THR A 339 6.16 3.38 12.64
CA THR A 339 7.61 3.33 12.83
C THR A 339 8.36 4.29 11.91
N VAL A 340 7.93 4.41 10.65
CA VAL A 340 8.47 5.40 9.70
C VAL A 340 8.23 6.82 10.20
N LEU A 341 7.00 7.14 10.63
CA LEU A 341 6.66 8.45 11.15
C LEU A 341 7.43 8.80 12.43
N GLU A 342 7.69 7.82 13.32
CA GLU A 342 8.57 7.99 14.47
C GLU A 342 10.02 8.30 14.04
N THR A 343 10.52 7.62 13.02
CA THR A 343 11.88 7.79 12.51
C THR A 343 12.08 9.16 11.86
N ILE A 344 11.07 9.68 11.14
CA ILE A 344 11.10 11.01 10.53
C ILE A 344 11.09 12.12 11.59
N GLY A 345 10.39 11.91 12.69
CA GLY A 345 10.23 12.89 13.76
C GLY A 345 9.29 14.06 13.41
N LYS A 346 9.47 15.21 14.09
CA LYS A 346 8.64 16.42 13.92
C LYS A 346 9.21 17.42 12.90
N ASP A 347 9.98 16.98 11.91
CA ASP A 347 10.54 17.87 10.90
C ASP A 347 9.47 18.29 9.89
N GLU A 348 8.97 19.50 10.01
CA GLU A 348 7.91 20.03 9.15
C GLU A 348 8.37 20.37 7.73
N LYS A 349 9.66 20.70 7.54
CA LYS A 349 10.15 21.25 6.27
C LYS A 349 10.31 20.20 5.16
N SER A 350 10.68 18.96 5.51
CA SER A 350 10.93 17.88 4.54
C SER A 350 10.14 16.60 4.83
N ALA A 351 9.09 16.68 5.65
CA ALA A 351 8.34 15.53 6.11
C ALA A 351 7.73 14.70 4.97
N SER A 352 7.14 15.36 3.96
CA SER A 352 6.55 14.68 2.79
C SER A 352 7.60 13.88 2.02
N THR A 353 8.75 14.50 1.74
CA THR A 353 9.81 13.85 0.98
C THR A 353 10.45 12.69 1.74
N LYS A 354 10.73 12.87 3.05
CA LYS A 354 11.25 11.77 3.88
C LYS A 354 10.27 10.60 3.94
N TYR A 355 8.99 10.87 4.18
CA TYR A 355 7.97 9.83 4.19
C TYR A 355 7.91 9.09 2.85
N THR A 356 7.92 9.83 1.76
CA THR A 356 7.86 9.27 0.41
C THR A 356 9.11 8.46 0.06
N LEU A 357 10.28 8.88 0.52
CA LEU A 357 11.52 8.11 0.34
C LEU A 357 11.40 6.73 1.01
N PHE A 358 10.90 6.68 2.22
CA PHE A 358 10.70 5.44 2.94
C PHE A 358 9.62 4.55 2.29
N THR A 359 8.50 5.12 1.87
CA THR A 359 7.46 4.35 1.18
C THR A 359 7.93 3.83 -0.18
N ALA A 360 8.70 4.62 -0.93
CA ALA A 360 9.31 4.17 -2.20
C ALA A 360 10.27 2.99 -1.97
N ALA A 361 11.12 3.06 -0.93
CA ALA A 361 11.99 1.95 -0.56
C ALA A 361 11.20 0.70 -0.17
N GLY A 362 10.07 0.85 0.54
CA GLY A 362 9.14 -0.26 0.83
C GLY A 362 8.56 -0.90 -0.43
N ASN A 363 8.23 -0.11 -1.46
CA ASN A 363 7.76 -0.63 -2.73
C ASN A 363 8.84 -1.44 -3.48
N VAL A 364 10.12 -1.08 -3.34
CA VAL A 364 11.25 -1.89 -3.83
C VAL A 364 11.32 -3.22 -3.09
N ALA A 365 11.09 -3.21 -1.76
CA ALA A 365 11.07 -4.44 -0.98
C ALA A 365 9.94 -5.39 -1.43
N ILE A 366 8.76 -4.88 -1.72
CA ILE A 366 7.66 -5.67 -2.31
C ILE A 366 8.12 -6.36 -3.60
N ALA A 367 8.78 -5.62 -4.49
CA ALA A 367 9.19 -6.13 -5.79
C ALA A 367 10.24 -7.26 -5.66
N TYR A 368 11.31 -7.08 -4.87
CA TYR A 368 12.33 -8.13 -4.76
C TYR A 368 11.85 -9.34 -3.96
N THR A 369 11.05 -9.14 -2.90
CA THR A 369 10.49 -10.24 -2.11
C THR A 369 9.64 -11.13 -3.01
N GLY A 370 8.71 -10.53 -3.76
CA GLY A 370 7.90 -11.28 -4.71
C GLY A 370 8.72 -11.99 -5.78
N PHE A 371 9.77 -11.35 -6.30
CA PHE A 371 10.67 -12.02 -7.25
C PHE A 371 11.37 -13.24 -6.63
N VAL A 372 11.80 -13.18 -5.39
CA VAL A 372 12.42 -14.31 -4.69
C VAL A 372 11.39 -15.40 -4.45
N ASP A 373 10.21 -15.06 -3.92
CA ASP A 373 9.14 -16.04 -3.64
C ASP A 373 8.75 -16.82 -4.89
N SER A 374 8.59 -16.14 -6.04
CA SER A 374 8.21 -16.78 -7.30
C SER A 374 9.23 -17.80 -7.82
N ARG A 375 10.52 -17.72 -7.41
CA ARG A 375 11.54 -18.70 -7.80
C ARG A 375 11.35 -20.07 -7.13
N PHE A 376 10.72 -20.08 -5.97
CA PHE A 376 10.47 -21.32 -5.23
C PHE A 376 9.28 -22.11 -5.75
N ASP A 377 8.38 -21.48 -6.52
CA ASP A 377 7.24 -22.15 -7.13
C ASP A 377 7.67 -23.34 -8.03
N LYS A 378 8.64 -23.11 -8.90
CA LYS A 378 9.12 -24.14 -9.84
C LYS A 378 9.70 -25.38 -9.16
N SER A 379 10.26 -25.23 -7.95
CA SER A 379 10.97 -26.31 -7.25
C SER A 379 10.13 -27.00 -6.19
N TYR A 380 9.22 -26.26 -5.55
CA TYR A 380 8.48 -26.70 -4.37
C TYR A 380 6.97 -26.42 -4.45
N GLY A 381 6.49 -25.91 -5.59
CA GLY A 381 5.09 -25.53 -5.77
C GLY A 381 4.65 -24.45 -4.78
N VAL A 382 3.34 -24.37 -4.54
CA VAL A 382 2.74 -23.37 -3.66
C VAL A 382 3.33 -23.36 -2.25
N ALA A 383 3.60 -24.53 -1.66
CA ALA A 383 4.23 -24.62 -0.34
C ALA A 383 5.61 -23.95 -0.30
N GLY A 384 6.34 -24.00 -1.44
CA GLY A 384 7.62 -23.30 -1.59
C GLY A 384 7.47 -21.80 -1.60
N VAL A 385 6.46 -21.26 -2.30
CA VAL A 385 6.19 -19.81 -2.35
C VAL A 385 5.85 -19.26 -0.97
N VAL A 386 4.85 -19.85 -0.30
CA VAL A 386 4.41 -19.39 1.03
C VAL A 386 5.47 -19.63 2.11
N GLY A 387 6.24 -20.73 1.99
CA GLY A 387 7.35 -21.05 2.89
C GLY A 387 8.52 -20.09 2.72
N CYS A 388 8.83 -19.67 1.48
CA CYS A 388 9.86 -18.67 1.18
C CYS A 388 9.50 -17.31 1.79
N ASP A 389 8.28 -16.82 1.57
CA ASP A 389 7.80 -15.56 2.19
C ASP A 389 7.93 -15.61 3.72
N ALA A 390 7.52 -16.72 4.34
CA ALA A 390 7.67 -16.90 5.78
C ALA A 390 9.14 -16.89 6.23
N ALA A 391 10.03 -17.56 5.51
CA ALA A 391 11.46 -17.59 5.82
C ALA A 391 12.12 -16.21 5.69
N LEU A 392 11.76 -15.45 4.65
CA LEU A 392 12.23 -14.09 4.45
C LEU A 392 11.75 -13.15 5.57
N ASN A 393 10.48 -13.28 5.99
CA ASN A 393 9.95 -12.52 7.12
C ASN A 393 10.68 -12.85 8.42
N ILE A 394 10.96 -14.14 8.73
CA ILE A 394 11.71 -14.55 9.91
C ILE A 394 13.14 -13.99 9.86
N ALA A 395 13.83 -14.15 8.75
CA ALA A 395 15.20 -13.65 8.58
C ALA A 395 15.27 -12.14 8.81
N ALA A 396 14.32 -11.39 8.24
CA ALA A 396 14.24 -9.95 8.41
C ALA A 396 13.92 -9.54 9.86
N VAL A 397 13.01 -10.24 10.54
CA VAL A 397 12.71 -10.01 11.95
C VAL A 397 13.96 -10.19 12.82
N VAL A 398 14.75 -11.26 12.57
CA VAL A 398 16.00 -11.51 13.29
C VAL A 398 17.01 -10.39 13.03
N VAL A 399 17.25 -10.04 11.77
CA VAL A 399 18.21 -8.99 11.40
C VAL A 399 17.81 -7.64 11.99
N LEU A 400 16.56 -7.22 11.80
CA LEU A 400 16.08 -5.96 12.33
C LEU A 400 16.02 -5.97 13.87
N GLY A 401 15.64 -7.08 14.48
CA GLY A 401 15.66 -7.23 15.93
C GLY A 401 17.04 -7.02 16.53
N LEU A 402 18.07 -7.60 15.90
CA LEU A 402 19.48 -7.39 16.28
C LEU A 402 19.92 -5.94 16.07
N VAL A 403 19.51 -5.30 14.98
CA VAL A 403 19.82 -3.89 14.70
C VAL A 403 19.16 -3.00 15.75
N PHE A 404 17.87 -3.18 16.02
CA PHE A 404 17.16 -2.39 17.03
C PHE A 404 17.71 -2.59 18.43
N TRP A 405 18.12 -3.81 18.76
CA TRP A 405 18.76 -4.11 20.05
C TRP A 405 20.12 -3.38 20.18
N LYS A 406 21.02 -3.51 19.18
CA LYS A 406 22.32 -2.84 19.18
C LYS A 406 22.22 -1.31 19.21
N LEU A 407 21.17 -0.74 18.62
CA LEU A 407 20.94 0.70 18.62
C LEU A 407 20.23 1.20 19.88
N GLY A 408 19.92 0.31 20.83
CA GLY A 408 19.19 0.65 22.06
C GLY A 408 17.75 1.15 21.78
N SER A 409 17.17 0.75 20.64
CA SER A 409 15.94 1.31 20.08
C SER A 409 14.67 0.72 20.72
N PHE A 410 14.77 -0.27 21.59
CA PHE A 410 13.64 -0.85 22.37
C PHE A 410 13.34 -0.10 23.67
N GLY A 411 14.16 0.89 24.04
CA GLY A 411 13.85 1.76 25.17
C GLY A 411 12.52 2.47 24.93
N LYS A 412 11.71 2.64 25.98
CA LYS A 412 10.50 3.48 25.91
C LYS A 412 10.89 4.80 25.26
N SER A 413 10.17 5.22 24.21
CA SER A 413 10.20 6.60 23.74
C SER A 413 10.14 7.47 25.01
N ARG A 414 11.25 8.11 25.38
CA ARG A 414 11.26 9.02 26.50
C ARG A 414 10.24 10.10 26.14
N HIS A 415 9.16 10.11 26.87
CA HIS A 415 8.32 11.28 26.99
C HIS A 415 9.25 12.38 27.53
N VAL A 416 9.84 13.16 26.64
CA VAL A 416 10.45 14.43 27.04
C VAL A 416 9.23 15.29 27.31
N PRO A 417 8.95 15.65 28.59
CA PRO A 417 7.87 16.57 28.88
C PRO A 417 8.10 17.80 27.98
N GLU A 418 7.09 18.21 27.25
CA GLU A 418 7.16 19.52 26.60
C GLU A 418 7.57 20.53 27.68
N PRO A 419 8.61 21.38 27.43
CA PRO A 419 8.89 22.45 28.36
C PRO A 419 7.58 23.24 28.49
N GLU A 420 7.04 23.30 29.70
CA GLU A 420 5.88 24.13 30.01
C GLU A 420 6.18 25.53 29.47
N LEU A 421 5.46 25.93 28.43
CA LEU A 421 5.53 27.29 27.95
C LEU A 421 5.23 28.18 29.15
N PRO A 422 6.09 29.14 29.48
CA PRO A 422 5.81 30.02 30.59
C PRO A 422 4.46 30.67 30.35
N VAL A 423 3.51 30.39 31.25
CA VAL A 423 2.21 31.03 31.24
C VAL A 423 2.46 32.55 31.22
N ALA A 424 2.18 33.17 30.11
CA ALA A 424 2.24 34.65 30.02
C ALA A 424 1.36 35.18 31.13
N LYS A 425 1.96 35.78 32.15
CA LYS A 425 1.23 36.51 33.16
C LYS A 425 0.44 37.57 32.42
N VAL A 426 -0.86 37.37 32.33
CA VAL A 426 -1.78 38.49 32.00
C VAL A 426 -1.60 39.52 33.07
N VAL A 427 -0.90 40.58 32.74
CA VAL A 427 -0.86 41.80 33.58
C VAL A 427 -2.20 42.47 33.39
N GLU A 428 -2.95 42.55 34.49
CA GLU A 428 -4.18 43.34 34.63
C GLU A 428 -3.95 44.80 34.28
#